data_adabbddcf8ee8447893ea47c335cd15a
#
_entry.id   adabbddcf8ee8447893ea47c335cd15a
#
_cell.length_a   1.000
_cell.length_b   1.000
_cell.length_c   1.000
_cell.angle_alpha   90.00
_cell.angle_beta   90.00
_cell.angle_gamma   90.00
#
_symmetry.space_group_name_H-M   'P 1'
#
loop_
_entity.id
_entity.type
_entity.pdbx_description
1 polymer ?
#
loop_
_entity_poly.entity_id
_entity_poly.type
_entity_poly.pdbx_seq_one_letter_code
_entity_poly.pdbx_strand_id
1 'polypeptide(L)'
;MPSTIRKPEAAAGRPPAATPMTVLKVIPVQNRHLLDYAASRGIDEEIVRKYCVEVHYCFERNPREKYALGFANDHRGFELRNSMFKGCAYAKDITCISEGNRSCAVFEGFFDLLSFKQYAREHPEMPALGKLDVCVLNSTAIVDRSKDFLSKYEKVHAFLDNDAPGRGALGKIRSFLPEDVILVNESERLYPRCNDFNEFLQKAGCPAAGHEI
;
A
#
# COMPACT_ATOMS: atom_id res chain seq x y z
N MET A 1 58.76 -3.47 17.98
CA MET A 1 57.64 -3.24 17.03
C MET A 1 56.58 -4.31 17.26
N PRO A 2 55.46 -4.03 17.97
CA PRO A 2 54.41 -5.03 18.16
C PRO A 2 53.49 -5.08 16.93
N SER A 3 53.27 -6.30 16.43
CA SER A 3 52.40 -6.68 15.32
C SER A 3 50.93 -6.47 15.70
N THR A 4 50.22 -5.63 14.95
CA THR A 4 48.81 -5.36 15.12
C THR A 4 48.03 -6.49 14.44
N ILE A 5 47.38 -7.34 15.22
CA ILE A 5 46.46 -8.37 14.76
C ILE A 5 45.16 -7.69 14.28
N ARG A 6 44.89 -7.71 12.97
CA ARG A 6 43.58 -7.31 12.38
C ARG A 6 42.53 -8.32 12.81
N LYS A 7 41.49 -7.87 13.50
CA LYS A 7 40.25 -8.64 13.67
C LYS A 7 39.58 -8.86 12.30
N PRO A 8 39.07 -10.05 12.00
CA PRO A 8 38.29 -10.28 10.78
C PRO A 8 36.96 -9.52 10.88
N GLU A 9 36.66 -8.73 9.85
CA GLU A 9 35.38 -8.08 9.64
C GLU A 9 34.30 -9.18 9.48
N ALA A 10 33.26 -9.13 10.31
CA ALA A 10 32.12 -10.00 10.22
C ALA A 10 31.44 -9.76 8.87
N ALA A 11 31.44 -10.75 7.99
CA ALA A 11 30.71 -10.76 6.74
C ALA A 11 29.23 -10.52 7.07
N ALA A 12 28.65 -9.42 6.54
CA ALA A 12 27.24 -9.12 6.63
C ALA A 12 26.47 -10.30 6.00
N GLY A 13 25.79 -11.08 6.84
CA GLY A 13 25.04 -12.25 6.41
C GLY A 13 23.96 -11.85 5.42
N ARG A 14 23.97 -12.53 4.27
CA ARG A 14 22.88 -12.44 3.28
C ARG A 14 21.55 -12.68 4.02
N PRO A 15 20.52 -11.82 3.85
CA PRO A 15 19.25 -12.05 4.51
C PRO A 15 18.76 -13.46 4.18
N PRO A 16 18.16 -14.19 5.14
CA PRO A 16 17.69 -15.55 4.92
C PRO A 16 16.74 -15.55 3.71
N ALA A 17 16.99 -16.48 2.77
CA ALA A 17 16.14 -16.63 1.59
C ALA A 17 14.67 -16.77 2.06
N ALA A 18 13.78 -15.98 1.49
CA ALA A 18 12.36 -16.06 1.81
C ALA A 18 11.89 -17.50 1.66
N THR A 19 11.19 -18.03 2.67
CA THR A 19 10.66 -19.41 2.60
C THR A 19 9.64 -19.46 1.46
N PRO A 20 9.81 -20.38 0.47
CA PRO A 20 8.90 -20.49 -0.66
C PRO A 20 7.45 -20.64 -0.19
N MET A 21 6.57 -19.85 -0.79
CA MET A 21 5.12 -19.84 -0.54
C MET A 21 4.40 -20.50 -1.71
N THR A 22 3.46 -21.38 -1.40
CA THR A 22 2.56 -21.97 -2.38
C THR A 22 1.16 -21.45 -2.16
N VAL A 23 0.55 -20.85 -3.19
CA VAL A 23 -0.87 -20.46 -3.20
C VAL A 23 -1.69 -21.71 -3.48
N LEU A 24 -2.63 -22.03 -2.59
CA LEU A 24 -3.48 -23.21 -2.67
C LEU A 24 -4.79 -22.91 -3.42
N LYS A 25 -5.40 -21.75 -3.14
CA LYS A 25 -6.61 -21.26 -3.83
C LYS A 25 -6.78 -19.78 -3.66
N VAL A 26 -7.52 -19.17 -4.58
CA VAL A 26 -7.95 -17.78 -4.56
C VAL A 26 -9.46 -17.77 -4.77
N ILE A 27 -10.19 -17.15 -3.85
CA ILE A 27 -11.65 -17.10 -3.84
C ILE A 27 -12.16 -15.71 -3.47
N PRO A 28 -13.43 -15.37 -3.74
CA PRO A 28 -14.04 -14.16 -3.17
C PRO A 28 -13.92 -14.14 -1.65
N VAL A 29 -13.72 -12.95 -1.07
CA VAL A 29 -13.57 -12.81 0.38
C VAL A 29 -14.85 -13.23 1.09
N GLN A 30 -14.75 -14.26 1.95
CA GLN A 30 -15.86 -14.76 2.77
C GLN A 30 -15.44 -15.09 4.20
N ASN A 31 -14.13 -15.18 4.47
CA ASN A 31 -13.59 -15.48 5.79
C ASN A 31 -13.86 -14.34 6.77
N ARG A 32 -14.63 -14.63 7.82
CA ARG A 32 -15.03 -13.62 8.80
C ARG A 32 -13.84 -12.95 9.50
N HIS A 33 -12.80 -13.71 9.83
CA HIS A 33 -11.60 -13.14 10.48
C HIS A 33 -10.88 -12.11 9.61
N LEU A 34 -10.91 -12.27 8.27
CA LEU A 34 -10.33 -11.27 7.35
C LEU A 34 -11.20 -10.02 7.27
N LEU A 35 -12.51 -10.18 7.28
CA LEU A 35 -13.45 -9.07 7.31
C LEU A 35 -13.38 -8.31 8.64
N ASP A 36 -13.32 -9.01 9.76
CA ASP A 36 -13.14 -8.41 11.08
C ASP A 36 -11.80 -7.66 11.20
N TYR A 37 -10.73 -8.21 10.59
CA TYR A 37 -9.45 -7.50 10.50
C TYR A 37 -9.58 -6.20 9.71
N ALA A 38 -10.23 -6.19 8.56
CA ALA A 38 -10.44 -4.98 7.77
C ALA A 38 -11.33 -3.97 8.52
N ALA A 39 -12.39 -4.45 9.17
CA ALA A 39 -13.27 -3.62 10.01
C ALA A 39 -12.50 -2.97 11.18
N SER A 40 -11.57 -3.69 11.81
CA SER A 40 -10.69 -3.13 12.86
C SER A 40 -9.75 -2.03 12.32
N ARG A 41 -9.59 -1.95 11.00
CA ARG A 41 -8.84 -0.91 10.29
C ARG A 41 -9.74 0.20 9.72
N GLY A 42 -11.04 0.22 10.09
CA GLY A 42 -12.02 1.20 9.63
C GLY A 42 -12.50 1.00 8.19
N ILE A 43 -12.36 -0.21 7.64
CA ILE A 43 -12.71 -0.50 6.24
C ILE A 43 -13.90 -1.43 6.19
N ASP A 44 -14.96 -1.03 5.49
CA ASP A 44 -16.18 -1.80 5.34
C ASP A 44 -16.02 -3.03 4.45
N GLU A 45 -16.80 -4.05 4.76
CA GLU A 45 -16.82 -5.33 4.04
C GLU A 45 -17.08 -5.17 2.54
N GLU A 46 -17.93 -4.23 2.13
CA GLU A 46 -18.23 -3.96 0.72
C GLU A 46 -16.99 -3.50 -0.05
N ILE A 47 -16.18 -2.60 0.53
CA ILE A 47 -14.93 -2.16 -0.08
C ILE A 47 -13.93 -3.30 -0.17
N VAL A 48 -13.81 -4.10 0.91
CA VAL A 48 -12.92 -5.27 0.91
C VAL A 48 -13.30 -6.25 -0.19
N ARG A 49 -14.58 -6.60 -0.31
CA ARG A 49 -15.06 -7.54 -1.34
C ARG A 49 -14.91 -7.01 -2.76
N LYS A 50 -14.96 -5.68 -2.95
CA LYS A 50 -14.78 -5.05 -4.26
C LYS A 50 -13.33 -5.09 -4.74
N TYR A 51 -12.36 -4.89 -3.84
CA TYR A 51 -10.96 -4.69 -4.21
C TYR A 51 -10.04 -5.86 -3.88
N CYS A 52 -10.46 -6.77 -3.00
CA CYS A 52 -9.64 -7.87 -2.52
C CYS A 52 -10.24 -9.24 -2.85
N VAL A 53 -9.38 -10.23 -2.81
CA VAL A 53 -9.72 -11.66 -2.82
C VAL A 53 -9.22 -12.32 -1.53
N GLU A 54 -9.71 -13.50 -1.23
CA GLU A 54 -9.19 -14.35 -0.16
C GLU A 54 -8.17 -15.32 -0.76
N VAL A 55 -6.93 -15.23 -0.32
CA VAL A 55 -5.83 -16.10 -0.78
C VAL A 55 -5.50 -17.09 0.31
N HIS A 56 -5.59 -18.37 0.00
CA HIS A 56 -5.13 -19.47 0.85
C HIS A 56 -3.76 -19.93 0.39
N TYR A 57 -2.84 -20.07 1.34
CA TYR A 57 -1.44 -20.40 1.05
C TYR A 57 -0.81 -21.22 2.16
N CYS A 58 0.32 -21.84 1.85
CA CYS A 58 1.19 -22.46 2.84
C CYS A 58 2.66 -22.13 2.54
N PHE A 59 3.53 -22.39 3.51
CA PHE A 59 4.97 -22.32 3.32
C PHE A 59 5.54 -23.76 3.26
N GLU A 60 6.55 -23.99 2.43
CA GLU A 60 7.18 -25.31 2.33
C GLU A 60 7.63 -25.88 3.68
N ARG A 61 8.17 -25.01 4.55
CA ARG A 61 8.60 -25.41 5.91
C ARG A 61 7.46 -25.55 6.91
N ASN A 62 6.26 -25.10 6.55
CA ASN A 62 5.06 -25.20 7.36
C ASN A 62 3.83 -25.37 6.46
N PRO A 63 3.47 -26.61 6.11
CA PRO A 63 2.40 -26.90 5.15
C PRO A 63 1.00 -26.61 5.68
N ARG A 64 0.86 -26.12 6.93
CA ARG A 64 -0.43 -25.71 7.46
C ARG A 64 -1.01 -24.58 6.61
N GLU A 65 -2.23 -24.77 6.15
CA GLU A 65 -3.00 -23.78 5.40
C GLU A 65 -3.17 -22.48 6.20
N LYS A 66 -2.91 -21.36 5.57
CA LYS A 66 -3.08 -19.99 6.05
C LYS A 66 -3.92 -19.22 5.04
N TYR A 67 -4.47 -18.10 5.47
CA TYR A 67 -5.27 -17.23 4.62
C TYR A 67 -4.94 -15.76 4.86
N ALA A 68 -5.11 -14.94 3.83
CA ALA A 68 -4.94 -13.48 3.89
C ALA A 68 -5.87 -12.78 2.88
N LEU A 69 -6.14 -11.50 3.11
CA LEU A 69 -6.61 -10.62 2.05
C LEU A 69 -5.53 -10.52 0.99
N GLY A 70 -5.90 -10.74 -0.25
CA GLY A 70 -5.04 -10.61 -1.42
C GLY A 70 -5.47 -9.42 -2.27
N PHE A 71 -4.55 -8.54 -2.58
CA PHE A 71 -4.74 -7.44 -3.51
C PHE A 71 -3.89 -7.71 -4.75
N ALA A 72 -4.53 -7.86 -5.91
CA ALA A 72 -3.85 -8.24 -7.15
C ALA A 72 -2.94 -7.10 -7.65
N ASN A 73 -1.77 -7.46 -8.19
CA ASN A 73 -0.87 -6.53 -8.84
C ASN A 73 -0.80 -6.77 -10.37
N ASP A 74 -0.18 -5.85 -11.09
CA ASP A 74 -0.14 -5.87 -12.56
C ASP A 74 0.68 -7.05 -13.14
N HIS A 75 1.46 -7.73 -12.31
CA HIS A 75 2.24 -8.92 -12.71
C HIS A 75 1.62 -10.24 -12.22
N ARG A 76 0.28 -10.29 -12.03
CA ARG A 76 -0.48 -11.47 -11.58
C ARG A 76 -0.05 -12.00 -10.21
N GLY A 77 0.61 -11.17 -9.40
CA GLY A 77 0.90 -11.45 -8.00
C GLY A 77 -0.19 -10.89 -7.09
N PHE A 78 -0.06 -11.17 -5.78
CA PHE A 78 -0.95 -10.66 -4.76
C PHE A 78 -0.14 -10.07 -3.61
N GLU A 79 -0.44 -8.85 -3.23
CA GLU A 79 -0.05 -8.34 -1.93
C GLU A 79 -0.96 -8.97 -0.88
N LEU A 80 -0.37 -9.56 0.15
CA LEU A 80 -1.09 -10.33 1.17
C LEU A 80 -1.08 -9.62 2.51
N ARG A 81 -2.25 -9.57 3.16
CA ARG A 81 -2.38 -8.96 4.48
C ARG A 81 -3.42 -9.67 5.33
N ASN A 82 -3.07 -9.93 6.58
CA ASN A 82 -4.00 -10.22 7.67
C ASN A 82 -3.44 -9.61 8.97
N SER A 83 -4.05 -9.87 10.13
CA SER A 83 -3.62 -9.31 11.40
C SER A 83 -2.20 -9.73 11.85
N MET A 84 -1.65 -10.82 11.29
CA MET A 84 -0.36 -11.42 11.69
C MET A 84 0.67 -11.46 10.55
N PHE A 85 0.26 -11.13 9.32
CA PHE A 85 1.13 -11.34 8.15
C PHE A 85 0.99 -10.21 7.12
N LYS A 86 2.13 -9.74 6.64
CA LYS A 86 2.30 -8.89 5.46
C LYS A 86 3.31 -9.55 4.54
N GLY A 87 2.94 -9.76 3.29
CA GLY A 87 3.81 -10.39 2.32
C GLY A 87 3.29 -10.25 0.90
N CYS A 88 3.92 -10.98 -0.02
CA CYS A 88 3.55 -11.03 -1.42
C CYS A 88 3.59 -12.48 -1.89
N ALA A 89 2.57 -12.89 -2.64
CA ALA A 89 2.56 -14.16 -3.37
C ALA A 89 2.89 -13.90 -4.83
N TYR A 90 3.72 -14.76 -5.43
CA TYR A 90 4.26 -14.62 -6.78
C TYR A 90 5.14 -13.38 -6.98
N ALA A 91 5.09 -12.75 -8.14
CA ALA A 91 5.89 -11.57 -8.44
C ALA A 91 5.34 -10.32 -7.74
N LYS A 92 6.24 -9.53 -7.16
CA LYS A 92 5.91 -8.22 -6.62
C LYS A 92 5.89 -7.17 -7.72
N ASP A 93 4.78 -6.44 -7.80
CA ASP A 93 4.65 -5.33 -8.74
C ASP A 93 3.70 -4.23 -8.20
N ILE A 94 3.65 -3.12 -8.91
CA ILE A 94 2.65 -2.07 -8.68
C ILE A 94 1.26 -2.57 -9.10
N THR A 95 0.22 -1.85 -8.69
CA THR A 95 -1.15 -2.06 -9.16
C THR A 95 -1.69 -0.77 -9.74
N CYS A 96 -2.11 -0.81 -11.01
CA CYS A 96 -2.69 0.33 -11.71
C CYS A 96 -4.17 0.06 -12.01
N ILE A 97 -5.03 0.99 -11.64
CA ILE A 97 -6.47 0.95 -11.93
C ILE A 97 -6.81 2.23 -12.70
N SER A 98 -7.18 2.09 -13.97
CA SER A 98 -7.52 3.22 -14.83
C SER A 98 -8.99 3.16 -15.24
N GLU A 99 -9.68 4.27 -15.03
CA GLU A 99 -11.06 4.53 -15.45
C GLU A 99 -11.12 5.67 -16.48
N GLY A 100 -9.95 6.15 -16.95
CA GLY A 100 -9.83 7.21 -17.96
C GLY A 100 -9.92 8.61 -17.38
N ASN A 101 -9.58 8.79 -16.11
CA ASN A 101 -9.53 10.11 -15.48
C ASN A 101 -8.27 10.87 -15.87
N ARG A 102 -8.30 12.22 -15.77
CA ARG A 102 -7.15 13.10 -16.04
C ARG A 102 -6.17 13.19 -14.87
N SER A 103 -6.59 12.74 -13.70
CA SER A 103 -5.79 12.78 -12.48
C SER A 103 -5.67 11.38 -11.87
N CYS A 104 -4.54 11.12 -11.22
CA CYS A 104 -4.23 9.85 -10.59
C CYS A 104 -3.89 10.06 -9.11
N ALA A 105 -4.34 9.14 -8.26
CA ALA A 105 -3.88 9.01 -6.88
C ALA A 105 -2.82 7.90 -6.78
N VAL A 106 -1.70 8.17 -6.11
CA VAL A 106 -0.67 7.16 -5.82
C VAL A 106 -0.60 6.88 -4.32
N PHE A 107 -0.64 5.59 -3.96
CA PHE A 107 -0.61 5.08 -2.58
C PHE A 107 0.61 4.20 -2.36
N GLU A 108 1.13 4.14 -1.12
CA GLU A 108 2.22 3.24 -0.80
C GLU A 108 1.74 1.78 -0.70
N GLY A 109 0.61 1.53 -0.02
CA GLY A 109 0.04 0.22 0.19
C GLY A 109 -1.45 0.14 -0.14
N PHE A 110 -1.94 -1.08 -0.35
CA PHE A 110 -3.36 -1.24 -0.71
C PHE A 110 -4.33 -0.92 0.45
N PHE A 111 -3.90 -1.01 1.71
CA PHE A 111 -4.75 -0.59 2.83
C PHE A 111 -4.99 0.92 2.82
N ASP A 112 -4.03 1.73 2.35
CA ASP A 112 -4.22 3.17 2.19
C ASP A 112 -5.22 3.47 1.07
N LEU A 113 -5.15 2.72 -0.05
CA LEU A 113 -6.17 2.78 -1.08
C LEU A 113 -7.57 2.42 -0.54
N LEU A 114 -7.71 1.30 0.20
CA LEU A 114 -9.01 0.90 0.77
C LEU A 114 -9.54 1.96 1.73
N SER A 115 -8.67 2.53 2.55
CA SER A 115 -8.99 3.62 3.48
C SER A 115 -9.43 4.88 2.75
N PHE A 116 -8.76 5.21 1.66
CA PHE A 116 -9.15 6.32 0.80
C PHE A 116 -10.53 6.09 0.15
N LYS A 117 -10.81 4.88 -0.32
CA LYS A 117 -12.14 4.54 -0.87
C LYS A 117 -13.23 4.59 0.20
N GLN A 118 -12.92 4.20 1.44
CA GLN A 118 -13.81 4.34 2.59
C GLN A 118 -14.08 5.82 2.89
N TYR A 119 -13.02 6.62 3.01
CA TYR A 119 -13.10 8.05 3.27
C TYR A 119 -13.89 8.80 2.19
N ALA A 120 -13.61 8.52 0.91
CA ALA A 120 -14.33 9.14 -0.21
C ALA A 120 -15.84 8.80 -0.22
N ARG A 121 -16.22 7.62 0.25
CA ARG A 121 -17.63 7.21 0.39
C ARG A 121 -18.33 7.95 1.53
N GLU A 122 -17.62 8.20 2.63
CA GLU A 122 -18.12 8.92 3.79
C GLU A 122 -18.18 10.44 3.57
N HIS A 123 -17.45 10.95 2.56
CA HIS A 123 -17.36 12.37 2.21
C HIS A 123 -17.86 12.65 0.78
N PRO A 124 -19.17 12.44 0.49
CA PRO A 124 -19.74 12.65 -0.85
C PRO A 124 -19.70 14.13 -1.29
N GLU A 125 -19.52 15.06 -0.36
CA GLU A 125 -19.29 16.48 -0.64
C GLU A 125 -17.92 16.77 -1.30
N MET A 126 -17.04 15.77 -1.36
CA MET A 126 -15.73 15.84 -2.03
C MET A 126 -15.70 15.00 -3.32
N PRO A 127 -16.50 15.31 -4.35
CA PRO A 127 -16.68 14.45 -5.52
C PRO A 127 -15.38 14.24 -6.33
N ALA A 128 -14.41 15.14 -6.19
CA ALA A 128 -13.11 15.00 -6.85
C ALA A 128 -12.33 13.76 -6.39
N LEU A 129 -12.55 13.30 -5.14
CA LEU A 129 -11.90 12.10 -4.60
C LEU A 129 -12.38 10.81 -5.29
N GLY A 130 -13.61 10.81 -5.85
CA GLY A 130 -14.16 9.66 -6.56
C GLY A 130 -13.69 9.53 -8.02
N LYS A 131 -13.07 10.56 -8.58
CA LYS A 131 -12.69 10.65 -10.01
C LYS A 131 -11.18 10.65 -10.20
N LEU A 132 -10.51 9.65 -9.62
CA LEU A 132 -9.08 9.47 -9.73
C LEU A 132 -8.79 8.05 -10.23
N ASP A 133 -7.93 7.95 -11.22
CA ASP A 133 -7.24 6.71 -11.51
C ASP A 133 -6.28 6.40 -10.34
N VAL A 134 -5.84 5.17 -10.19
CA VAL A 134 -5.10 4.75 -9.00
C VAL A 134 -3.81 4.03 -9.40
N CYS A 135 -2.73 4.34 -8.69
CA CYS A 135 -1.51 3.56 -8.65
C CYS A 135 -1.20 3.17 -7.20
N VAL A 136 -1.05 1.89 -6.91
CA VAL A 136 -0.53 1.41 -5.62
C VAL A 136 0.87 0.88 -5.84
N LEU A 137 1.84 1.46 -5.14
CA LEU A 137 3.25 1.08 -5.29
C LEU A 137 3.53 -0.33 -4.76
N ASN A 138 2.76 -0.77 -3.74
CA ASN A 138 2.96 -2.04 -3.04
C ASN A 138 4.34 -2.16 -2.36
N SER A 139 5.29 -1.32 -2.73
CA SER A 139 6.59 -1.13 -2.09
C SER A 139 7.29 0.11 -2.67
N THR A 140 7.83 0.95 -1.81
CA THR A 140 8.65 2.10 -2.23
C THR A 140 9.92 1.69 -3.00
N ALA A 141 10.42 0.47 -2.81
CA ALA A 141 11.61 -0.05 -3.51
C ALA A 141 11.41 -0.21 -5.02
N ILE A 142 10.16 -0.30 -5.50
CA ILE A 142 9.84 -0.46 -6.92
C ILE A 142 9.09 0.74 -7.50
N VAL A 143 9.18 1.91 -6.87
CA VAL A 143 8.49 3.14 -7.29
C VAL A 143 8.79 3.52 -8.76
N ASP A 144 9.97 3.20 -9.26
CA ASP A 144 10.36 3.48 -10.65
C ASP A 144 9.45 2.80 -11.68
N ARG A 145 8.79 1.69 -11.33
CA ARG A 145 7.81 1.01 -12.20
C ARG A 145 6.53 1.82 -12.44
N SER A 146 6.22 2.78 -11.57
CA SER A 146 5.06 3.65 -11.73
C SER A 146 5.25 4.77 -12.75
N LYS A 147 6.49 5.01 -13.22
CA LYS A 147 6.85 6.12 -14.09
C LYS A 147 5.94 6.23 -15.31
N ASP A 148 5.86 5.17 -16.11
CA ASP A 148 5.12 5.18 -17.38
C ASP A 148 3.61 5.33 -17.17
N PHE A 149 3.10 4.90 -16.03
CA PHE A 149 1.69 5.09 -15.67
C PHE A 149 1.44 6.52 -15.20
N LEU A 150 2.20 7.02 -14.23
CA LEU A 150 1.99 8.33 -13.63
C LEU A 150 2.25 9.50 -14.61
N SER A 151 3.17 9.32 -15.55
CA SER A 151 3.50 10.36 -16.55
C SER A 151 2.39 10.63 -17.58
N LYS A 152 1.31 9.85 -17.58
CA LYS A 152 0.16 10.03 -18.49
C LYS A 152 -0.87 11.04 -17.97
N TYR A 153 -0.78 11.44 -16.71
CA TYR A 153 -1.78 12.26 -16.04
C TYR A 153 -1.37 13.73 -16.02
N GLU A 154 -2.36 14.61 -16.02
CA GLU A 154 -2.13 16.04 -15.84
C GLU A 154 -1.78 16.36 -14.39
N LYS A 155 -2.31 15.53 -13.46
CA LYS A 155 -2.12 15.74 -12.03
C LYS A 155 -2.00 14.41 -11.27
N VAL A 156 -1.00 14.32 -10.41
CA VAL A 156 -0.73 13.18 -9.54
C VAL A 156 -0.88 13.60 -8.07
N HIS A 157 -1.76 12.94 -7.36
CA HIS A 157 -2.01 13.12 -5.93
C HIS A 157 -1.28 12.03 -5.15
N ALA A 158 -0.23 12.38 -4.43
CA ALA A 158 0.58 11.42 -3.66
C ALA A 158 0.06 11.28 -2.23
N PHE A 159 -0.45 10.09 -1.91
CA PHE A 159 -0.89 9.64 -0.58
C PHE A 159 0.12 8.61 -0.05
N LEU A 160 1.35 9.04 0.19
CA LEU A 160 2.45 8.19 0.65
C LEU A 160 2.62 8.31 2.16
N ASP A 161 3.35 7.37 2.76
CA ASP A 161 3.63 7.39 4.19
C ASP A 161 4.51 8.59 4.58
N ASN A 162 4.28 9.14 5.76
CA ASN A 162 5.05 10.27 6.31
C ASN A 162 6.37 9.83 6.95
N ASP A 163 6.95 8.72 6.51
CA ASP A 163 8.22 8.20 6.93
C ASP A 163 9.36 8.46 5.91
N ALA A 164 10.57 7.99 6.19
CA ALA A 164 11.70 8.21 5.30
C ALA A 164 11.57 7.48 3.95
N PRO A 165 11.12 6.21 3.86
CA PRO A 165 10.79 5.54 2.61
C PRO A 165 9.75 6.26 1.78
N GLY A 166 8.63 6.70 2.37
CA GLY A 166 7.55 7.41 1.67
C GLY A 166 8.02 8.76 1.11
N ARG A 167 8.78 9.54 1.91
CA ARG A 167 9.40 10.77 1.41
C ARG A 167 10.42 10.52 0.28
N GLY A 168 11.18 9.43 0.38
CA GLY A 168 12.10 9.01 -0.68
C GLY A 168 11.36 8.67 -1.96
N ALA A 169 10.24 7.94 -1.88
CA ALA A 169 9.39 7.61 -3.01
C ALA A 169 8.78 8.88 -3.65
N LEU A 170 8.30 9.84 -2.85
CA LEU A 170 7.80 11.12 -3.35
C LEU A 170 8.89 11.89 -4.12
N GLY A 171 10.12 11.92 -3.60
CA GLY A 171 11.26 12.54 -4.28
C GLY A 171 11.57 11.89 -5.62
N LYS A 172 11.52 10.56 -5.70
CA LYS A 172 11.70 9.82 -6.96
C LYS A 172 10.57 10.10 -7.95
N ILE A 173 9.31 10.08 -7.51
CA ILE A 173 8.17 10.42 -8.37
C ILE A 173 8.38 11.82 -8.97
N ARG A 174 8.72 12.80 -8.14
CA ARG A 174 9.00 14.17 -8.62
C ARG A 174 10.11 14.19 -9.66
N SER A 175 11.16 13.38 -9.52
CA SER A 175 12.32 13.39 -10.40
C SER A 175 12.06 12.79 -11.78
N PHE A 176 11.07 11.92 -11.94
CA PHE A 176 10.77 11.30 -13.22
C PHE A 176 9.49 11.82 -13.90
N LEU A 177 8.63 12.56 -13.20
CA LEU A 177 7.45 13.16 -13.81
C LEU A 177 7.84 14.26 -14.79
N PRO A 178 7.14 14.38 -15.94
CA PRO A 178 7.27 15.53 -16.83
C PRO A 178 7.00 16.86 -16.11
N GLU A 179 7.60 17.94 -16.60
CA GLU A 179 7.50 19.28 -15.97
C GLU A 179 6.07 19.83 -15.96
N ASP A 180 5.25 19.43 -16.92
CA ASP A 180 3.84 19.82 -17.04
C ASP A 180 2.88 19.02 -16.15
N VAL A 181 3.35 17.95 -15.49
CA VAL A 181 2.55 17.17 -14.55
C VAL A 181 2.58 17.78 -13.16
N ILE A 182 1.41 18.10 -12.63
CA ILE A 182 1.28 18.67 -11.28
C ILE A 182 1.35 17.56 -10.25
N LEU A 183 2.40 17.53 -9.42
CA LEU A 183 2.51 16.62 -8.27
C LEU A 183 2.05 17.31 -6.98
N VAL A 184 1.02 16.77 -6.34
CA VAL A 184 0.49 17.24 -5.05
C VAL A 184 0.82 16.25 -3.95
N ASN A 185 1.51 16.71 -2.90
CA ASN A 185 1.75 15.91 -1.69
C ASN A 185 0.52 15.98 -0.77
N GLU A 186 -0.34 14.96 -0.84
CA GLU A 186 -1.57 14.92 -0.05
C GLU A 186 -1.31 14.49 1.40
N SER A 187 -0.25 13.75 1.67
CA SER A 187 0.10 13.36 3.04
C SER A 187 0.43 14.58 3.91
N GLU A 188 1.17 15.53 3.36
CA GLU A 188 1.45 16.79 4.06
C GLU A 188 0.21 17.67 4.22
N ARG A 189 -0.71 17.64 3.26
CA ARG A 189 -1.92 18.47 3.23
C ARG A 189 -3.04 17.93 4.11
N LEU A 190 -3.32 16.61 4.06
CA LEU A 190 -4.49 16.01 4.69
C LEU A 190 -4.17 15.31 6.02
N TYR A 191 -3.03 14.64 6.12
CA TYR A 191 -2.69 13.85 7.31
C TYR A 191 -1.26 14.07 7.83
N PRO A 192 -0.82 15.33 8.04
CA PRO A 192 0.57 15.62 8.45
C PRO A 192 0.95 15.06 9.83
N ARG A 193 -0.06 14.65 10.63
CA ARG A 193 0.13 14.09 11.99
C ARG A 193 -0.07 12.57 12.07
N CYS A 194 -0.32 11.92 10.93
CA CYS A 194 -0.48 10.47 10.82
C CYS A 194 0.62 9.91 9.91
N ASN A 195 1.04 8.68 10.16
CA ASN A 195 2.06 8.07 9.32
C ASN A 195 1.52 7.72 7.93
N ASP A 196 0.34 7.11 7.88
CA ASP A 196 -0.32 6.64 6.65
C ASP A 196 -1.79 7.09 6.58
N PHE A 197 -2.43 6.86 5.43
CA PHE A 197 -3.83 7.24 5.24
C PHE A 197 -4.79 6.36 6.05
N ASN A 198 -4.41 5.12 6.35
CA ASN A 198 -5.25 4.27 7.21
C ASN A 198 -5.25 4.75 8.67
N GLU A 199 -4.11 5.20 9.18
CA GLU A 199 -4.05 5.82 10.51
C GLU A 199 -4.90 7.10 10.57
N PHE A 200 -4.89 7.90 9.50
CA PHE A 200 -5.73 9.09 9.38
C PHE A 200 -7.22 8.72 9.40
N LEU A 201 -7.65 7.74 8.61
CA LEU A 201 -9.04 7.27 8.60
C LEU A 201 -9.49 6.81 10.00
N GLN A 202 -8.66 6.02 10.69
CA GLN A 202 -8.98 5.52 12.02
C GLN A 202 -9.09 6.64 13.07
N LYS A 203 -8.31 7.71 12.95
CA LYS A 203 -8.37 8.88 13.84
C LYS A 203 -9.52 9.82 13.49
N ALA A 204 -9.84 10.00 12.21
CA ALA A 204 -10.97 10.83 11.78
C ALA A 204 -12.32 10.23 12.18
N GLY A 205 -12.43 8.90 12.28
CA GLY A 205 -13.60 8.20 12.81
C GLY A 205 -13.72 8.26 14.35
N CYS A 206 -12.69 8.74 15.05
CA CYS A 206 -12.74 9.03 16.47
C CYS A 206 -12.97 10.55 16.61
N PRO A 207 -14.15 11.04 17.10
CA PRO A 207 -14.37 12.48 17.24
C PRO A 207 -13.24 13.06 18.09
N ALA A 208 -12.48 13.99 17.51
CA ALA A 208 -11.45 14.72 18.23
C ALA A 208 -12.12 15.37 19.45
N ALA A 209 -11.73 14.96 20.64
CA ALA A 209 -12.12 15.65 21.87
C ALA A 209 -11.65 17.11 21.74
N GLY A 210 -12.60 18.03 21.46
CA GLY A 210 -12.45 19.47 21.62
C GLY A 210 -11.54 20.15 20.61
N HIS A 211 -12.11 20.55 19.47
CA HIS A 211 -11.79 21.84 18.88
C HIS A 211 -13.11 22.58 18.73
N GLU A 212 -13.45 23.35 19.75
CA GLU A 212 -14.32 24.49 19.58
C GLU A 212 -13.67 25.46 18.60
N ILE A 213 -14.47 25.93 17.65
CA ILE A 213 -14.16 26.92 16.62
C ILE A 213 -13.96 28.27 17.29
#